data_44eeda04b30caf2a69087308f9f2ea6e
#
_entry.id   44eeda04b30caf2a69087308f9f2ea6e
#
_cell.length_a   1.000
_cell.length_b   1.000
_cell.length_c   1.000
_cell.angle_alpha   90.00
_cell.angle_beta   90.00
_cell.angle_gamma   90.00
#
_symmetry.space_group_name_H-M   'P 1'
#
loop_
_entity.id
_entity.type
_entity.pdbx_description
1 polymer ?
#
loop_
_entity_poly.entity_id
_entity_poly.type
_entity_poly.pdbx_seq_one_letter_code
_entity_poly.pdbx_strand_id
1 'polypeptide(L)'
;MPSAVGYQPTLAVEMGQLQERITSTKKGSITSVQAVYVPADDLPDPAPATTFSHLDSTVVLSRQIAELGIYPSVDPLDSTSRILDPRILGAEHYTVARGIQKVLQKYKDLQXXXXTN
;
A
#
# COMPACT_ATOMS: atom_id res chain seq x y z
N MET A 1 16.76 -12.05 -20.17
CA MET A 1 16.92 -10.76 -19.52
C MET A 1 17.02 -10.94 -18.02
N PRO A 2 18.02 -10.38 -17.37
CA PRO A 2 18.17 -10.58 -15.94
C PRO A 2 17.06 -9.87 -15.16
N SER A 3 16.65 -10.47 -14.06
CA SER A 3 15.64 -9.90 -13.21
C SER A 3 16.26 -8.88 -12.25
N ALA A 4 15.43 -7.97 -11.75
CA ALA A 4 15.87 -7.02 -10.74
C ALA A 4 16.09 -7.74 -9.42
N VAL A 5 17.19 -7.45 -8.75
CA VAL A 5 17.55 -7.96 -7.41
C VAL A 5 17.32 -9.46 -7.25
N GLY A 6 17.60 -10.22 -8.30
CA GLY A 6 17.59 -11.67 -8.22
C GLY A 6 16.24 -12.35 -8.42
N TYR A 7 15.17 -11.59 -8.68
CA TYR A 7 13.87 -12.21 -8.97
C TYR A 7 13.85 -12.71 -10.41
N GLN A 8 13.03 -13.74 -10.65
CA GLN A 8 12.91 -14.27 -12.00
C GLN A 8 12.24 -13.25 -12.94
N PRO A 9 12.62 -13.26 -14.23
CA PRO A 9 12.05 -12.27 -15.17
C PRO A 9 10.53 -12.41 -15.35
N THR A 10 9.96 -13.55 -15.01
CA THR A 10 8.53 -13.79 -15.17
C THR A 10 7.72 -13.45 -13.92
N LEU A 11 8.32 -12.73 -12.95
CA LEU A 11 7.65 -12.45 -11.70
C LEU A 11 6.28 -11.80 -11.92
N ALA A 12 6.23 -10.75 -12.76
CA ALA A 12 4.98 -10.04 -12.98
C ALA A 12 3.90 -10.93 -13.60
N VAL A 13 4.31 -11.79 -14.53
CA VAL A 13 3.37 -12.71 -15.18
C VAL A 13 2.85 -13.74 -14.18
N GLU A 14 3.73 -14.31 -13.39
CA GLU A 14 3.33 -15.32 -12.42
C GLU A 14 2.44 -14.75 -11.34
N MET A 15 2.78 -13.55 -10.83
CA MET A 15 1.94 -12.88 -9.85
C MET A 15 0.57 -12.57 -10.44
N GLY A 16 0.53 -12.11 -11.69
CA GLY A 16 -0.73 -11.80 -12.36
C GLY A 16 -1.60 -13.04 -12.50
N GLN A 17 -1.01 -14.17 -12.87
CA GLN A 17 -1.77 -15.41 -13.00
C GLN A 17 -2.39 -15.84 -11.68
N LEU A 18 -1.64 -15.69 -10.59
CA LEU A 18 -2.17 -16.00 -9.27
C LEU A 18 -3.32 -15.05 -8.89
N GLN A 19 -3.09 -13.75 -9.06
CA GLN A 19 -4.07 -12.74 -8.62
C GLN A 19 -5.35 -12.79 -9.44
N GLU A 20 -5.27 -13.16 -10.71
CA GLU A 20 -6.46 -13.25 -11.56
C GLU A 20 -7.43 -14.34 -11.10
N ARG A 21 -6.95 -15.30 -10.31
CA ARG A 21 -7.83 -16.33 -9.76
C ARG A 21 -8.66 -15.82 -8.60
N ILE A 22 -8.27 -14.69 -8.01
CA ILE A 22 -9.00 -14.07 -6.90
C ILE A 22 -9.97 -13.08 -7.51
N THR A 23 -11.19 -13.52 -7.73
CA THR A 23 -12.13 -12.74 -8.53
C THR A 23 -13.56 -13.03 -8.13
N SER A 24 -14.46 -12.22 -8.69
CA SER A 24 -15.89 -12.43 -8.54
C SER A 24 -16.45 -13.09 -9.79
N THR A 25 -17.42 -13.95 -9.59
CA THR A 25 -18.16 -14.57 -10.68
C THR A 25 -19.63 -14.28 -10.48
N LYS A 26 -20.48 -14.81 -11.36
CA LYS A 26 -21.92 -14.65 -11.19
C LYS A 26 -22.41 -15.35 -9.92
N LYS A 27 -21.69 -16.37 -9.46
CA LYS A 27 -22.16 -17.19 -8.34
C LYS A 27 -21.52 -16.81 -7.01
N GLY A 28 -20.48 -15.99 -7.01
CA GLY A 28 -19.85 -15.62 -5.76
C GLY A 28 -18.61 -14.79 -5.94
N SER A 29 -17.94 -14.51 -4.83
CA SER A 29 -16.76 -13.68 -4.84
C SER A 29 -15.73 -14.21 -3.85
N ILE A 30 -14.50 -13.79 -4.04
CA ILE A 30 -13.40 -14.11 -3.14
C ILE A 30 -12.84 -12.80 -2.59
N THR A 31 -12.83 -12.68 -1.27
CA THR A 31 -12.12 -11.62 -0.59
C THR A 31 -10.84 -12.21 -0.03
N SER A 32 -9.71 -11.58 -0.31
CA SER A 32 -8.44 -12.10 0.16
C SER A 32 -7.73 -11.08 1.05
N VAL A 33 -7.01 -11.60 2.03
CA VAL A 33 -6.08 -10.80 2.82
C VAL A 33 -4.70 -11.45 2.65
N GLN A 34 -3.77 -10.68 2.12
CA GLN A 34 -2.46 -11.19 1.75
C GLN A 34 -1.38 -10.47 2.53
N ALA A 35 -0.56 -11.22 3.27
CA ALA A 35 0.58 -10.65 3.96
C ALA A 35 1.76 -10.65 3.00
N VAL A 36 2.40 -9.50 2.87
CA VAL A 36 3.52 -9.33 1.95
C VAL A 36 4.75 -8.88 2.74
N TYR A 37 5.80 -9.69 2.71
CA TYR A 37 7.05 -9.29 3.32
C TYR A 37 7.76 -8.25 2.45
N VAL A 38 8.25 -7.19 3.08
CA VAL A 38 8.95 -6.12 2.35
C VAL A 38 10.43 -6.21 2.71
N PRO A 39 11.26 -6.76 1.82
CA PRO A 39 12.67 -6.93 2.13
C PRO A 39 13.36 -5.60 2.43
N ALA A 40 14.04 -5.54 3.58
CA ALA A 40 14.80 -4.37 4.03
C ALA A 40 13.96 -3.09 4.07
N ASP A 41 12.67 -3.23 4.34
CA ASP A 41 11.71 -2.10 4.36
C ASP A 41 11.68 -1.32 3.05
N ASP A 42 12.01 -1.99 1.94
CA ASP A 42 12.12 -1.36 0.62
C ASP A 42 10.85 -1.62 -0.18
N LEU A 43 9.87 -0.71 -0.07
CA LEU A 43 8.60 -0.86 -0.77
C LEU A 43 8.76 -1.01 -2.29
N PRO A 44 9.71 -0.31 -2.94
CA PRO A 44 9.91 -0.52 -4.39
C PRO A 44 10.54 -1.84 -4.79
N ASP A 45 10.95 -2.69 -3.82
CA ASP A 45 11.43 -4.03 -4.16
C ASP A 45 10.41 -4.73 -5.08
N PRO A 46 10.86 -5.45 -6.13
CA PRO A 46 9.92 -6.01 -7.11
C PRO A 46 8.82 -6.88 -6.53
N ALA A 47 9.07 -7.65 -5.47
CA ALA A 47 8.03 -8.54 -4.95
C ALA A 47 6.87 -7.74 -4.34
N PRO A 48 7.07 -6.83 -3.36
CA PRO A 48 5.94 -6.04 -2.89
C PRO A 48 5.38 -5.12 -3.95
N ALA A 49 6.22 -4.47 -4.77
CA ALA A 49 5.73 -3.54 -5.78
C ALA A 49 4.80 -4.23 -6.78
N THR A 50 5.20 -5.42 -7.23
CA THR A 50 4.38 -6.18 -8.19
C THR A 50 3.09 -6.63 -7.54
N THR A 51 3.16 -7.12 -6.31
CA THR A 51 1.97 -7.57 -5.58
C THR A 51 0.99 -6.42 -5.39
N PHE A 52 1.47 -5.25 -4.94
CA PHE A 52 0.62 -4.10 -4.66
C PHE A 52 -0.19 -3.67 -5.87
N SER A 53 0.35 -3.83 -7.07
CA SER A 53 -0.33 -3.40 -8.28
C SER A 53 -1.64 -4.17 -8.52
N HIS A 54 -1.80 -5.33 -7.90
CA HIS A 54 -2.99 -6.17 -8.06
C HIS A 54 -4.01 -6.01 -6.94
N LEU A 55 -3.68 -5.27 -5.88
CA LEU A 55 -4.53 -5.20 -4.69
C LEU A 55 -5.48 -4.00 -4.75
N ASP A 56 -6.66 -4.17 -4.19
CA ASP A 56 -7.63 -3.08 -4.08
C ASP A 56 -7.29 -2.12 -2.96
N SER A 57 -6.70 -2.64 -1.90
CA SER A 57 -6.26 -1.86 -0.75
C SER A 57 -4.93 -2.39 -0.26
N THR A 58 -4.09 -1.48 0.20
CA THR A 58 -2.80 -1.85 0.76
C THR A 58 -2.63 -1.15 2.10
N VAL A 59 -2.40 -1.93 3.16
CA VAL A 59 -2.12 -1.39 4.48
C VAL A 59 -0.63 -1.61 4.75
N VAL A 60 0.10 -0.51 4.86
CA VAL A 60 1.55 -0.55 5.08
C VAL A 60 1.83 -0.32 6.56
N LEU A 61 2.54 -1.25 7.17
CA LEU A 61 2.98 -1.10 8.56
C LEU A 61 4.36 -0.46 8.57
N SER A 62 4.55 0.48 9.46
CA SER A 62 5.77 1.27 9.53
C SER A 62 6.52 0.98 10.83
N ARG A 63 7.78 0.59 10.67
CA ARG A 63 8.66 0.38 11.82
C ARG A 63 8.85 1.68 12.61
N GLN A 64 8.98 2.80 11.92
CA GLN A 64 9.16 4.10 12.56
C GLN A 64 7.96 4.48 13.42
N ILE A 65 6.76 4.20 12.93
CA ILE A 65 5.54 4.49 13.70
C ILE A 65 5.45 3.60 14.91
N ALA A 66 5.83 2.32 14.76
CA ALA A 66 5.86 1.40 15.88
C ALA A 66 6.83 1.87 16.98
N GLU A 67 7.95 2.43 16.56
CA GLU A 67 8.95 2.94 17.51
C GLU A 67 8.43 4.13 18.32
N LEU A 68 7.43 4.83 17.80
CA LEU A 68 6.76 5.89 18.55
C LEU A 68 5.72 5.36 19.54
N GLY A 69 5.52 4.05 19.56
CA GLY A 69 4.53 3.44 20.45
C GLY A 69 3.11 3.47 19.92
N ILE A 70 2.94 3.73 18.62
CA ILE A 70 1.60 3.81 18.03
C ILE A 70 1.27 2.46 17.39
N TYR A 71 0.19 1.85 17.84
CA TYR A 71 -0.26 0.56 17.34
C TYR A 71 -1.75 0.59 17.08
N PRO A 72 -2.22 -0.02 15.97
CA PRO A 72 -1.40 -0.61 14.91
C PRO A 72 -0.57 0.45 14.20
N SER A 73 0.63 0.08 13.80
CA SER A 73 1.61 1.03 13.27
C SER A 73 1.40 1.27 11.77
N VAL A 74 0.17 1.55 11.39
CA VAL A 74 -0.21 1.79 10.00
C VAL A 74 0.32 3.14 9.53
N ASP A 75 0.93 3.15 8.36
CA ASP A 75 1.39 4.39 7.74
C ASP A 75 0.26 4.94 6.89
N PRO A 76 -0.37 6.06 7.29
CA PRO A 76 -1.52 6.56 6.55
C PRO A 76 -1.16 7.21 5.22
N LEU A 77 0.11 7.53 4.99
CA LEU A 77 0.53 8.13 3.72
C LEU A 77 0.94 7.08 2.70
N ASP A 78 1.48 5.95 3.15
CA ASP A 78 1.87 4.87 2.24
C ASP A 78 0.75 3.84 2.03
N SER A 79 -0.28 3.89 2.86
CA SER A 79 -1.42 2.99 2.70
C SER A 79 -2.42 3.58 1.73
N THR A 80 -3.07 2.72 0.94
CA THR A 80 -3.98 3.17 -0.11
C THR A 80 -5.21 2.30 -0.18
N SER A 81 -6.26 2.82 -0.81
CA SER A 81 -7.46 2.04 -1.10
C SER A 81 -8.15 2.61 -2.32
N ARG A 82 -8.54 1.73 -3.23
CA ARG A 82 -9.27 2.15 -4.43
C ARG A 82 -10.67 2.64 -4.12
N ILE A 83 -11.23 2.24 -2.98
CA ILE A 83 -12.57 2.72 -2.62
C ILE A 83 -12.52 4.07 -1.89
N LEU A 84 -11.36 4.66 -1.70
CA LEU A 84 -11.27 6.03 -1.19
C LEU A 84 -11.60 7.00 -2.32
N ASP A 85 -12.88 7.18 -2.54
CA ASP A 85 -13.44 7.86 -3.69
C ASP A 85 -14.78 8.43 -3.25
N PRO A 86 -15.07 9.70 -3.54
CA PRO A 86 -16.32 10.30 -3.05
C PRO A 86 -17.57 9.63 -3.63
N ARG A 87 -17.45 9.01 -4.80
CA ARG A 87 -18.58 8.29 -5.40
C ARG A 87 -18.91 7.01 -4.64
N ILE A 88 -17.97 6.48 -3.87
CA ILE A 88 -18.16 5.24 -3.12
C ILE A 88 -18.43 5.52 -1.65
N LEU A 89 -17.61 6.37 -1.02
CA LEU A 89 -17.69 6.62 0.42
C LEU A 89 -18.52 7.83 0.78
N GLY A 90 -18.86 8.65 -0.21
CA GLY A 90 -19.51 9.92 0.05
C GLY A 90 -18.49 11.04 0.22
N ALA A 91 -18.97 12.27 0.01
CA ALA A 91 -18.10 13.43 -0.02
C ALA A 91 -17.49 13.72 1.36
N GLU A 92 -18.26 13.53 2.42
CA GLU A 92 -17.78 13.86 3.77
C GLU A 92 -16.60 12.98 4.16
N HIS A 93 -16.76 11.66 4.05
CA HIS A 93 -15.70 10.72 4.40
C HIS A 93 -14.44 11.01 3.57
N TYR A 94 -14.64 11.19 2.26
CA TYR A 94 -13.52 11.42 1.36
C TYR A 94 -12.77 12.70 1.72
N THR A 95 -13.52 13.79 1.96
CA THR A 95 -12.91 15.09 2.28
C THR A 95 -12.13 15.04 3.59
N VAL A 96 -12.68 14.36 4.61
CA VAL A 96 -11.98 14.22 5.89
C VAL A 96 -10.71 13.41 5.71
N ALA A 97 -10.79 12.29 4.99
CA ALA A 97 -9.62 11.43 4.79
C ALA A 97 -8.51 12.18 4.04
N ARG A 98 -8.88 12.87 2.97
CA ARG A 98 -7.88 13.63 2.20
C ARG A 98 -7.31 14.78 3.02
N GLY A 99 -8.14 15.42 3.84
CA GLY A 99 -7.67 16.49 4.71
C GLY A 99 -6.63 16.01 5.71
N ILE A 100 -6.87 14.84 6.30
CA ILE A 100 -5.92 14.26 7.25
C ILE A 100 -4.62 13.92 6.53
N GLN A 101 -4.69 13.32 5.35
CA GLN A 101 -3.48 12.99 4.59
C GLN A 101 -2.68 14.24 4.27
N LYS A 102 -3.37 15.33 3.92
CA LYS A 102 -2.72 16.59 3.59
C LYS A 102 -1.97 17.17 4.79
N VAL A 103 -2.60 17.14 5.96
CA VAL A 103 -1.96 17.63 7.19
C VAL A 103 -0.75 16.78 7.54
N LEU A 104 -0.90 15.45 7.45
CA LEU A 104 0.20 14.54 7.76
C LEU A 104 1.36 14.69 6.78
N GLN A 105 1.05 14.91 5.51
CA GLN A 105 2.10 15.12 4.51
C GLN A 105 2.86 16.40 4.79
N LYS A 106 2.15 17.47 5.17
CA LYS A 106 2.80 18.72 5.53
C LYS A 106 3.70 18.56 6.76
N TYR A 107 3.22 17.84 7.76
CA TYR A 107 4.04 17.55 8.94
C TYR A 107 5.32 16.80 8.56
N LYS A 108 5.18 15.79 7.71
CA LYS A 108 6.32 15.00 7.25
C LYS A 108 7.31 15.87 6.47
N ASP A 109 6.81 16.73 5.60
CA ASP A 109 7.66 17.64 4.82
C ASP A 109 8.44 18.58 5.74
N LEU A 110 7.80 19.12 6.77
CA LEU A 110 8.47 20.00 7.72
C LEU A 110 9.50 19.27 8.56
N GLN A 111 9.28 18.06 8.88
CA GLN A 111 10.32 17.25 9.53
C GLN A 111 11.55 17.09 8.67
N UNK A 112 11.30 16.91 7.61
CA UNK A 112 12.40 16.78 6.67
C UNK A 112 13.16 18.04 6.52
N UNK A 113 12.56 18.96 6.68
CA UNK A 113 13.15 20.25 6.63
C UNK A 113 13.91 20.56 7.85
N UNK A 114 13.52 20.09 8.80
CA UNK A 114 14.11 20.24 10.06
C UNK A 114 15.34 19.40 10.21
N UNK A 115 15.34 18.56 9.62
CA UNK A 115 16.44 17.66 9.54
C UNK A 115 17.55 18.16 8.70
N THR A 116 17.26 18.94 7.82
CA THR A 116 18.32 19.52 6.97
C THR A 116 18.97 20.76 7.61
N ASN A 117 18.39 21.34 8.58
CA ASN A 117 18.97 22.46 9.32
C ASN A 117 19.72 21.96 10.54
#